data_15c7c1b2256e650f42c60e2442fd06eb
#
_entry.id   15c7c1b2256e650f42c60e2442fd06eb
#
_cell.length_a   1.000
_cell.length_b   1.000
_cell.length_c   1.000
_cell.angle_alpha   90.00
_cell.angle_beta   90.00
_cell.angle_gamma   90.00
#
_symmetry.space_group_name_H-M   'P 1'
#
loop_
_entity.id
_entity.type
_entity.pdbx_description
1 polymer ?
#
loop_
_entity_poly.entity_id
_entity_poly.type
_entity_poly.pdbx_seq_one_letter_code
_entity_poly.pdbx_strand_id
1 'polypeptide(L)'
;EATDANLCLNCHQGRSSKATVDGMIASESYGFSNIHYFPAGATLFGTDAQGWYEFDGKEYAGQFMHTTGFATCIECHDTHNLEPKFEACAGCHGSDDVDSYRMATAGDFDGEGDADEGLAGEIETMVEALYAAMQANAGDIVYESHSYPYFFTDLNADGVATPDEANYGNKYGNWTPELMRAAFNFQAAQKDPGAYSHNGKYVIQVLYDSLDSLGAAGGMTRP
;
A
#
# COMPACT_ATOMS: atom_id res chain seq x y z
N GLU A 1 17.98 12.88 -15.35
CA GLU A 1 18.48 14.17 -14.83
C GLU A 1 18.23 14.27 -13.33
N ALA A 2 19.15 14.95 -12.60
CA ALA A 2 18.94 15.18 -11.18
C ALA A 2 17.81 16.21 -11.00
N THR A 3 16.81 15.86 -10.21
CA THR A 3 15.70 16.74 -9.85
C THR A 3 15.67 16.94 -8.34
N ASP A 4 14.96 17.95 -7.86
CA ASP A 4 14.78 18.19 -6.42
C ASP A 4 14.09 16.99 -5.72
N ALA A 5 13.30 16.23 -6.46
CA ALA A 5 12.68 14.98 -5.98
C ALA A 5 13.70 13.91 -5.57
N ASN A 6 14.91 13.92 -6.12
CA ASN A 6 15.94 12.91 -5.81
C ASN A 6 16.34 12.90 -4.33
N LEU A 7 16.27 14.04 -3.65
CA LEU A 7 16.52 14.12 -2.22
C LEU A 7 15.43 13.38 -1.42
N CYS A 8 14.17 13.59 -1.77
CA CYS A 8 13.03 12.92 -1.15
C CYS A 8 13.07 11.42 -1.40
N LEU A 9 13.31 11.01 -2.66
CA LEU A 9 13.39 9.61 -3.08
C LEU A 9 14.47 8.83 -2.34
N ASN A 10 15.55 9.47 -1.90
CA ASN A 10 16.60 8.82 -1.13
C ASN A 10 16.07 8.12 0.15
N CYS A 11 14.99 8.64 0.73
CA CYS A 11 14.30 8.04 1.87
C CYS A 11 12.97 7.36 1.46
N HIS A 12 12.23 7.92 0.50
CA HIS A 12 10.86 7.51 0.17
C HIS A 12 10.75 6.48 -0.96
N GLN A 13 11.85 5.87 -1.40
CA GLN A 13 11.87 4.81 -2.43
C GLN A 13 11.55 3.40 -1.90
N GLY A 14 11.47 3.22 -0.57
CA GLY A 14 11.46 1.91 0.04
C GLY A 14 12.87 1.28 0.15
N ARG A 15 13.01 0.24 0.96
CA ARG A 15 14.27 -0.53 1.13
C ARG A 15 14.14 -2.00 0.80
N SER A 16 12.93 -2.46 0.59
CA SER A 16 12.58 -3.79 0.09
C SER A 16 11.63 -3.62 -1.09
N SER A 17 11.53 -4.62 -1.92
CA SER A 17 10.74 -4.61 -3.15
C SER A 17 10.26 -6.01 -3.49
N LYS A 18 9.51 -6.17 -4.59
CA LYS A 18 9.17 -7.47 -5.19
C LYS A 18 10.38 -8.41 -5.21
N ALA A 19 11.53 -7.94 -5.71
CA ALA A 19 12.74 -8.76 -5.81
C ALA A 19 13.25 -9.27 -4.44
N THR A 20 13.06 -8.49 -3.37
CA THR A 20 13.40 -8.93 -2.01
C THR A 20 12.50 -10.07 -1.56
N VAL A 21 11.18 -9.93 -1.75
CA VAL A 21 10.21 -10.96 -1.37
C VAL A 21 10.43 -12.25 -2.17
N ASP A 22 10.61 -12.13 -3.49
CA ASP A 22 10.89 -13.29 -4.37
C ASP A 22 12.20 -13.99 -3.98
N GLY A 23 13.24 -13.24 -3.63
CA GLY A 23 14.52 -13.81 -3.16
C GLY A 23 14.37 -14.57 -1.84
N MET A 24 13.57 -14.07 -0.91
CA MET A 24 13.25 -14.77 0.35
C MET A 24 12.46 -16.06 0.09
N ILE A 25 11.47 -16.02 -0.80
CA ILE A 25 10.67 -17.18 -1.18
C ILE A 25 11.56 -18.23 -1.87
N ALA A 26 12.38 -17.82 -2.83
CA ALA A 26 13.25 -18.73 -3.58
C ALA A 26 14.32 -19.39 -2.71
N SER A 27 14.76 -18.74 -1.62
CA SER A 27 15.71 -19.28 -0.65
C SER A 27 15.05 -20.01 0.53
N GLU A 28 13.72 -20.15 0.51
CA GLU A 28 12.93 -20.74 1.62
C GLU A 28 13.15 -20.01 2.96
N SER A 29 13.57 -18.73 2.91
CA SER A 29 13.76 -17.88 4.09
C SER A 29 12.45 -17.17 4.44
N TYR A 30 11.44 -17.92 4.83
CA TYR A 30 10.10 -17.40 5.06
C TYR A 30 10.06 -16.47 6.28
N GLY A 31 9.49 -15.29 6.06
CA GLY A 31 9.41 -14.24 7.05
C GLY A 31 8.84 -12.96 6.47
N PHE A 32 8.63 -11.97 7.32
CA PHE A 32 8.15 -10.68 6.88
C PHE A 32 9.31 -9.80 6.37
N SER A 33 9.11 -9.19 5.19
CA SER A 33 9.99 -8.17 4.62
C SER A 33 9.34 -6.79 4.78
N ASN A 34 10.01 -5.90 5.51
CA ASN A 34 9.52 -4.55 5.75
C ASN A 34 9.95 -3.61 4.60
N ILE A 35 9.00 -2.95 3.94
CA ILE A 35 9.29 -1.92 2.91
C ILE A 35 10.04 -0.71 3.52
N HIS A 36 10.01 -0.58 4.84
CA HIS A 36 10.64 0.48 5.62
C HIS A 36 9.90 1.81 5.47
N TYR A 37 10.55 2.95 5.44
CA TYR A 37 9.94 4.29 5.47
C TYR A 37 8.68 4.44 4.58
N PHE A 38 8.04 5.60 4.62
CA PHE A 38 6.92 5.94 3.74
C PHE A 38 7.32 5.76 2.27
N PRO A 39 6.77 4.77 1.54
CA PRO A 39 7.27 4.40 0.22
C PRO A 39 6.65 5.20 -0.93
N ALA A 40 6.33 6.48 -0.71
CA ALA A 40 5.65 7.36 -1.66
C ALA A 40 6.29 7.35 -3.07
N GLY A 41 7.62 7.31 -3.15
CA GLY A 41 8.33 7.21 -4.42
C GLY A 41 8.11 5.87 -5.12
N ALA A 42 8.11 4.76 -4.36
CA ALA A 42 7.82 3.44 -4.92
C ALA A 42 6.38 3.38 -5.46
N THR A 43 5.43 3.99 -4.75
CA THR A 43 4.03 4.11 -5.20
C THR A 43 3.93 4.97 -6.46
N LEU A 44 4.52 6.18 -6.45
CA LEU A 44 4.45 7.12 -7.56
C LEU A 44 4.97 6.51 -8.88
N PHE A 45 6.08 5.79 -8.82
CA PHE A 45 6.69 5.19 -10.01
C PHE A 45 6.03 3.87 -10.43
N GLY A 46 5.23 3.23 -9.57
CA GLY A 46 4.50 2.02 -9.91
C GLY A 46 5.40 0.92 -10.48
N THR A 47 4.97 0.31 -11.58
CA THR A 47 5.73 -0.79 -12.22
C THR A 47 7.10 -0.36 -12.76
N ASP A 48 7.35 0.93 -12.96
CA ASP A 48 8.68 1.41 -13.36
C ASP A 48 9.71 1.25 -12.23
N ALA A 49 9.26 1.19 -10.97
CA ALA A 49 10.11 0.95 -9.80
C ALA A 49 9.99 -0.47 -9.23
N GLN A 50 8.83 -1.13 -9.39
CA GLN A 50 8.51 -2.43 -8.79
C GLN A 50 8.78 -2.48 -7.28
N GLY A 51 8.45 -1.37 -6.60
CA GLY A 51 8.68 -1.23 -5.16
C GLY A 51 7.68 -2.02 -4.33
N TRP A 52 6.43 -2.13 -4.77
CA TRP A 52 5.44 -3.03 -4.21
C TRP A 52 5.56 -4.43 -4.82
N TYR A 53 4.83 -5.42 -4.27
CA TYR A 53 4.83 -6.76 -4.85
C TYR A 53 3.84 -6.85 -6.00
N GLU A 54 4.34 -6.95 -7.21
CA GLU A 54 3.58 -7.18 -8.44
C GLU A 54 3.55 -8.68 -8.77
N PHE A 55 2.35 -9.21 -9.04
CA PHE A 55 2.17 -10.63 -9.35
C PHE A 55 2.55 -10.92 -10.80
N ASP A 56 3.24 -12.03 -11.03
CA ASP A 56 3.72 -12.41 -12.36
C ASP A 56 2.57 -12.63 -13.34
N GLY A 57 2.75 -12.14 -14.58
CA GLY A 57 1.75 -12.26 -15.63
C GLY A 57 0.61 -11.25 -15.58
N LYS A 58 0.65 -10.31 -14.65
CA LYS A 58 -0.28 -9.17 -14.54
C LYS A 58 0.38 -7.90 -15.07
N GLU A 59 -0.42 -6.96 -15.56
CA GLU A 59 0.04 -5.63 -15.98
C GLU A 59 -0.32 -4.60 -14.92
N TYR A 60 0.58 -3.64 -14.68
CA TYR A 60 0.42 -2.60 -13.68
C TYR A 60 0.70 -1.22 -14.25
N ALA A 61 0.07 -0.21 -13.67
CA ALA A 61 0.33 1.18 -14.03
C ALA A 61 1.78 1.56 -13.74
N GLY A 62 2.41 2.26 -14.67
CA GLY A 62 3.73 2.88 -14.49
C GLY A 62 3.65 4.17 -13.70
N GLN A 63 4.67 5.01 -13.85
CA GLN A 63 4.74 6.29 -13.15
C GLN A 63 3.46 7.12 -13.34
N PHE A 64 2.86 7.52 -12.24
CA PHE A 64 1.75 8.46 -12.28
C PHE A 64 2.23 9.87 -12.59
N MET A 65 1.65 10.47 -13.61
CA MET A 65 1.92 11.84 -14.01
C MET A 65 0.65 12.68 -13.81
N HIS A 66 0.68 13.53 -12.81
CA HIS A 66 -0.35 14.53 -12.63
C HIS A 66 -0.19 15.69 -13.63
N THR A 67 -1.00 16.74 -13.52
CA THR A 67 -0.90 17.90 -14.42
C THR A 67 0.36 18.72 -14.18
N THR A 68 0.76 19.53 -15.18
CA THR A 68 1.91 20.45 -15.04
C THR A 68 1.74 21.37 -13.85
N GLY A 69 2.79 21.48 -13.01
CA GLY A 69 2.79 22.23 -11.76
C GLY A 69 2.41 21.39 -10.52
N PHE A 70 2.03 20.11 -10.73
CA PHE A 70 1.74 19.15 -9.67
C PHE A 70 2.29 17.75 -10.02
N ALA A 71 3.50 17.70 -10.58
CA ALA A 71 4.12 16.47 -11.06
C ALA A 71 5.32 16.02 -10.22
N THR A 72 5.76 16.84 -9.25
CA THR A 72 6.91 16.55 -8.39
C THR A 72 6.55 16.67 -6.92
N CYS A 73 7.39 16.05 -6.07
CA CYS A 73 7.18 16.04 -4.61
C CYS A 73 6.99 17.46 -4.05
N ILE A 74 7.85 18.40 -4.42
CA ILE A 74 7.87 19.77 -3.86
C ILE A 74 6.76 20.68 -4.43
N GLU A 75 6.11 20.29 -5.51
CA GLU A 75 4.94 21.00 -6.03
C GLU A 75 3.71 20.73 -5.19
N CYS A 76 3.60 19.51 -4.61
CA CYS A 76 2.52 19.11 -3.71
C CYS A 76 2.86 19.29 -2.23
N HIS A 77 4.11 19.01 -1.83
CA HIS A 77 4.57 19.09 -0.45
C HIS A 77 5.34 20.39 -0.18
N ASP A 78 5.14 20.99 0.99
CA ASP A 78 5.99 22.07 1.48
C ASP A 78 7.37 21.52 1.86
N THR A 79 8.44 22.19 1.41
CA THR A 79 9.82 21.70 1.63
C THR A 79 10.34 21.88 3.05
N HIS A 80 9.66 22.63 3.90
CA HIS A 80 10.09 22.92 5.27
C HIS A 80 9.35 22.08 6.31
N ASN A 81 8.01 22.00 6.21
CA ASN A 81 7.20 21.21 7.15
C ASN A 81 6.81 19.85 6.59
N LEU A 82 7.03 19.61 5.29
CA LEU A 82 6.73 18.38 4.54
C LEU A 82 5.23 18.06 4.40
N GLU A 83 4.37 18.99 4.81
CA GLU A 83 2.92 18.84 4.70
C GLU A 83 2.43 19.07 3.28
N PRO A 84 1.39 18.33 2.83
CA PRO A 84 0.75 18.59 1.54
C PRO A 84 0.04 19.95 1.52
N LYS A 85 0.06 20.63 0.36
CA LYS A 85 -0.58 21.93 0.14
C LYS A 85 -2.00 21.73 -0.40
N PHE A 86 -2.88 21.13 0.40
CA PHE A 86 -4.21 20.72 -0.04
C PHE A 86 -5.07 21.86 -0.61
N GLU A 87 -4.92 23.09 -0.10
CA GLU A 87 -5.63 24.26 -0.62
C GLU A 87 -5.33 24.56 -2.08
N ALA A 88 -4.17 24.12 -2.59
CA ALA A 88 -3.82 24.27 -4.00
C ALA A 88 -4.59 23.31 -4.93
N CYS A 89 -5.08 22.20 -4.40
CA CYS A 89 -5.83 21.17 -5.14
C CYS A 89 -7.23 21.67 -5.51
N ALA A 90 -7.86 22.42 -4.62
CA ALA A 90 -9.23 22.93 -4.76
C ALA A 90 -9.44 23.76 -6.02
N GLY A 91 -8.38 24.42 -6.53
CA GLY A 91 -8.44 25.24 -7.75
C GLY A 91 -8.84 24.46 -9.02
N CYS A 92 -8.55 23.16 -9.06
CA CYS A 92 -8.89 22.27 -10.17
C CYS A 92 -9.97 21.25 -9.78
N HIS A 93 -9.91 20.73 -8.54
CA HIS A 93 -10.82 19.69 -8.07
C HIS A 93 -12.13 20.23 -7.48
N GLY A 94 -12.22 21.53 -7.21
CA GLY A 94 -13.43 22.17 -6.69
C GLY A 94 -13.68 21.94 -5.19
N SER A 95 -12.81 21.19 -4.53
CA SER A 95 -12.81 20.91 -3.11
C SER A 95 -11.37 20.75 -2.63
N ASP A 96 -11.09 21.07 -1.38
CA ASP A 96 -9.84 20.76 -0.65
C ASP A 96 -9.94 19.44 0.14
N ASP A 97 -11.09 18.79 0.08
CA ASP A 97 -11.32 17.45 0.59
C ASP A 97 -10.72 16.41 -0.38
N VAL A 98 -9.45 16.08 -0.15
CA VAL A 98 -8.67 15.19 -1.00
C VAL A 98 -9.16 13.74 -0.96
N ASP A 99 -9.85 13.34 0.12
CA ASP A 99 -10.39 12.00 0.27
C ASP A 99 -11.57 11.76 -0.69
N SER A 100 -12.19 12.85 -1.19
CA SER A 100 -13.24 12.82 -2.20
C SER A 100 -12.73 12.67 -3.64
N TYR A 101 -11.42 12.72 -3.88
CA TYR A 101 -10.89 12.73 -5.26
C TYR A 101 -10.94 11.34 -5.90
N ARG A 102 -11.32 11.33 -7.19
CA ARG A 102 -11.50 10.11 -7.99
C ARG A 102 -10.63 10.12 -9.24
N MET A 103 -10.42 8.94 -9.82
CA MET A 103 -9.91 8.81 -11.18
C MET A 103 -10.97 9.27 -12.21
N ALA A 104 -10.50 9.71 -13.39
CA ALA A 104 -11.40 10.07 -14.51
C ALA A 104 -12.28 8.88 -14.98
N THR A 105 -11.82 7.65 -14.77
CA THR A 105 -12.59 6.42 -14.99
C THR A 105 -13.13 5.95 -13.63
N ALA A 106 -14.21 6.57 -13.19
CA ALA A 106 -14.88 6.19 -11.96
C ALA A 106 -15.41 4.74 -12.04
N GLY A 107 -15.31 4.03 -10.94
CA GLY A 107 -15.83 2.68 -10.77
C GLY A 107 -15.83 2.34 -9.29
N ASP A 108 -16.66 1.44 -8.88
CA ASP A 108 -16.63 0.78 -7.59
C ASP A 108 -15.54 -0.30 -7.66
N PHE A 109 -14.37 -0.01 -7.10
CA PHE A 109 -13.21 -0.91 -7.19
C PHE A 109 -13.19 -1.91 -6.05
N ASP A 110 -13.64 -1.53 -4.88
CA ASP A 110 -13.70 -2.38 -3.68
C ASP A 110 -14.96 -3.26 -3.63
N GLY A 111 -15.98 -2.95 -4.45
CA GLY A 111 -17.17 -3.77 -4.62
C GLY A 111 -18.23 -3.57 -3.54
N GLU A 112 -18.17 -2.47 -2.79
CA GLU A 112 -19.14 -2.16 -1.74
C GLU A 112 -20.46 -1.59 -2.27
N GLY A 113 -20.47 -1.08 -3.51
CA GLY A 113 -21.64 -0.57 -4.23
C GLY A 113 -21.74 0.96 -4.30
N ASP A 114 -20.77 1.71 -3.77
CA ASP A 114 -20.65 3.17 -3.90
C ASP A 114 -19.59 3.55 -4.94
N ALA A 115 -20.02 3.90 -6.14
CA ALA A 115 -19.14 4.37 -7.22
C ALA A 115 -18.84 5.88 -7.13
N ASP A 116 -19.33 6.57 -6.12
CA ASP A 116 -19.17 8.03 -5.94
C ASP A 116 -18.20 8.39 -4.82
N GLU A 117 -17.71 7.43 -4.05
CA GLU A 117 -16.68 7.69 -3.05
C GLU A 117 -15.30 8.01 -3.67
N GLY A 118 -14.39 8.61 -2.90
CA GLY A 118 -13.04 8.93 -3.35
C GLY A 118 -12.11 7.71 -3.36
N LEU A 119 -10.98 7.82 -4.08
CA LEU A 119 -9.97 6.75 -4.13
C LEU A 119 -9.39 6.41 -2.76
N ALA A 120 -9.41 7.35 -1.81
CA ALA A 120 -8.95 7.10 -0.45
C ALA A 120 -9.82 6.03 0.22
N GLY A 121 -11.15 6.15 0.15
CA GLY A 121 -12.09 5.17 0.70
C GLY A 121 -11.97 3.81 0.03
N GLU A 122 -11.97 3.77 -1.31
CA GLU A 122 -11.74 2.52 -2.08
C GLU A 122 -10.48 1.78 -1.63
N ILE A 123 -9.38 2.50 -1.42
CA ILE A 123 -8.11 1.90 -0.96
C ILE A 123 -8.22 1.45 0.50
N GLU A 124 -8.84 2.23 1.37
CA GLU A 124 -9.01 1.89 2.79
C GLU A 124 -9.81 0.60 2.94
N THR A 125 -10.96 0.48 2.30
CA THR A 125 -11.79 -0.73 2.29
C THR A 125 -11.05 -1.94 1.73
N MET A 126 -10.30 -1.78 0.63
CA MET A 126 -9.48 -2.87 0.09
C MET A 126 -8.35 -3.29 1.03
N VAL A 127 -7.73 -2.36 1.76
CA VAL A 127 -6.70 -2.66 2.76
C VAL A 127 -7.28 -3.41 3.95
N GLU A 128 -8.46 -3.02 4.43
CA GLU A 128 -9.18 -3.73 5.49
C GLU A 128 -9.56 -5.15 5.05
N ALA A 129 -10.09 -5.29 3.82
CA ALA A 129 -10.41 -6.59 3.24
C ALA A 129 -9.17 -7.47 3.10
N LEU A 130 -8.02 -6.90 2.70
CA LEU A 130 -6.76 -7.63 2.59
C LEU A 130 -6.27 -8.12 3.96
N TYR A 131 -6.40 -7.28 5.00
CA TYR A 131 -6.06 -7.70 6.35
C TYR A 131 -6.95 -8.85 6.84
N ALA A 132 -8.26 -8.73 6.65
CA ALA A 132 -9.20 -9.79 6.98
C ALA A 132 -8.91 -11.10 6.21
N ALA A 133 -8.54 -11.01 4.92
CA ALA A 133 -8.16 -12.17 4.11
C ALA A 133 -6.86 -12.82 4.61
N MET A 134 -5.88 -12.01 5.04
CA MET A 134 -4.65 -12.52 5.66
C MET A 134 -4.94 -13.26 6.96
N GLN A 135 -5.80 -12.70 7.83
CA GLN A 135 -6.22 -13.36 9.08
C GLN A 135 -6.99 -14.66 8.82
N ALA A 136 -7.90 -14.67 7.85
CA ALA A 136 -8.62 -15.88 7.47
C ALA A 136 -7.70 -16.98 6.91
N ASN A 137 -6.65 -16.60 6.17
CA ASN A 137 -5.66 -17.53 5.61
C ASN A 137 -4.69 -18.07 6.66
N ALA A 138 -4.21 -17.21 7.54
CA ALA A 138 -3.21 -17.52 8.56
C ALA A 138 -3.80 -18.12 9.83
N GLY A 139 -5.00 -17.71 10.21
CA GLY A 139 -5.75 -18.15 11.40
C GLY A 139 -5.34 -17.47 12.71
N ASP A 140 -4.09 -17.02 12.82
CA ASP A 140 -3.50 -16.52 14.06
C ASP A 140 -2.52 -15.36 13.85
N ILE A 141 -2.77 -14.48 12.87
CA ILE A 141 -1.91 -13.34 12.59
C ILE A 141 -2.55 -12.02 13.00
N VAL A 142 -1.79 -11.14 13.67
CA VAL A 142 -2.18 -9.76 13.99
C VAL A 142 -1.07 -8.78 13.64
N TYR A 143 -1.45 -7.53 13.34
CA TYR A 143 -0.54 -6.46 12.93
C TYR A 143 -0.52 -5.32 13.92
N GLU A 144 0.69 -4.85 14.29
CA GLU A 144 0.92 -3.64 15.10
C GLU A 144 1.96 -2.75 14.44
N SER A 145 1.54 -1.58 13.98
CA SER A 145 2.34 -0.66 13.16
C SER A 145 3.54 -0.03 13.88
N HIS A 146 3.52 0.02 15.21
CA HIS A 146 4.53 0.68 16.04
C HIS A 146 5.53 -0.29 16.67
N SER A 147 5.30 -1.60 16.54
CA SER A 147 6.15 -2.63 17.16
C SER A 147 6.81 -3.52 16.09
N TYR A 148 8.15 -3.50 16.02
CA TYR A 148 8.89 -4.43 15.14
C TYR A 148 8.83 -5.87 15.68
N PRO A 149 8.58 -6.91 14.88
CA PRO A 149 8.55 -6.95 13.41
C PRO A 149 7.16 -6.78 12.76
N TYR A 150 6.23 -6.14 13.40
CA TYR A 150 4.91 -5.70 12.94
C TYR A 150 3.83 -6.79 12.88
N PHE A 151 4.18 -8.02 12.56
CA PHE A 151 3.25 -9.15 12.54
C PHE A 151 3.56 -10.11 13.69
N PHE A 152 2.54 -10.44 14.44
CA PHE A 152 2.62 -11.24 15.66
C PHE A 152 1.59 -12.36 15.62
N THR A 153 1.79 -13.37 16.49
CA THR A 153 0.78 -14.41 16.70
C THR A 153 -0.33 -13.87 17.60
N ASP A 154 -1.55 -14.02 17.16
CA ASP A 154 -2.76 -13.77 17.95
C ASP A 154 -2.94 -14.89 18.97
N LEU A 155 -2.68 -14.58 20.23
CA LEU A 155 -2.71 -15.58 21.31
C LEU A 155 -4.09 -15.76 21.93
N ASN A 156 -4.94 -14.75 21.80
CA ASN A 156 -6.28 -14.73 22.40
C ASN A 156 -7.40 -14.93 21.38
N ALA A 157 -7.07 -14.94 20.09
CA ALA A 157 -7.96 -15.12 18.95
C ALA A 157 -9.05 -14.01 18.83
N ASP A 158 -8.68 -12.76 19.18
CA ASP A 158 -9.59 -11.61 19.02
C ASP A 158 -9.36 -10.82 17.73
N GLY A 159 -8.31 -11.16 16.96
CA GLY A 159 -7.95 -10.54 15.67
C GLY A 159 -7.24 -9.19 15.80
N VAL A 160 -6.90 -8.75 17.01
CA VAL A 160 -6.30 -7.44 17.29
C VAL A 160 -5.02 -7.60 18.08
N ALA A 161 -3.95 -6.93 17.65
CA ALA A 161 -2.68 -6.98 18.38
C ALA A 161 -2.80 -6.25 19.72
N THR A 162 -2.59 -6.97 20.80
CA THR A 162 -2.50 -6.39 22.14
C THR A 162 -1.04 -6.04 22.51
N PRO A 163 -0.80 -5.15 23.50
CA PRO A 163 0.57 -4.85 23.95
C PRO A 163 1.37 -6.07 24.41
N ASP A 164 0.68 -7.09 24.97
CA ASP A 164 1.32 -8.32 25.42
C ASP A 164 1.71 -9.24 24.25
N GLU A 165 1.03 -9.14 23.12
CA GLU A 165 1.34 -9.88 21.89
C GLU A 165 2.37 -9.19 21.02
N ALA A 166 2.38 -7.85 21.00
CA ALA A 166 3.25 -7.03 20.15
C ALA A 166 4.70 -6.97 20.65
N ASN A 167 5.35 -8.14 20.78
CA ASN A 167 6.73 -8.27 21.20
C ASN A 167 7.51 -9.25 20.31
N TYR A 168 8.83 -9.06 20.22
CA TYR A 168 9.70 -9.85 19.34
C TYR A 168 9.66 -11.36 19.59
N GLY A 169 9.39 -11.77 20.83
CA GLY A 169 9.30 -13.19 21.21
C GLY A 169 8.06 -13.88 20.66
N ASN A 170 7.00 -13.08 20.36
CA ASN A 170 5.74 -13.53 19.80
C ASN A 170 5.59 -13.17 18.31
N LYS A 171 6.68 -12.87 17.60
CA LYS A 171 6.64 -12.60 16.17
C LYS A 171 5.98 -13.74 15.41
N TYR A 172 5.15 -13.42 14.44
CA TYR A 172 4.51 -14.41 13.59
C TYR A 172 5.56 -15.24 12.82
N GLY A 173 5.35 -16.55 12.75
CA GLY A 173 6.34 -17.49 12.20
C GLY A 173 5.82 -18.44 11.12
N ASN A 174 4.50 -18.54 10.92
CA ASN A 174 3.90 -19.52 10.01
C ASN A 174 3.71 -18.95 8.58
N TRP A 175 4.76 -18.31 8.04
CA TRP A 175 4.71 -17.65 6.74
C TRP A 175 4.60 -18.64 5.59
N THR A 176 3.69 -18.33 4.65
CA THR A 176 3.65 -18.94 3.31
C THR A 176 4.06 -17.92 2.26
N PRO A 177 4.45 -18.33 1.04
CA PRO A 177 4.75 -17.40 -0.04
C PRO A 177 3.61 -16.42 -0.35
N GLU A 178 2.36 -16.90 -0.33
CA GLU A 178 1.17 -16.08 -0.56
C GLU A 178 1.01 -15.02 0.52
N LEU A 179 1.12 -15.44 1.78
CA LEU A 179 1.00 -14.55 2.93
C LEU A 179 2.13 -13.50 2.97
N MET A 180 3.37 -13.88 2.58
CA MET A 180 4.49 -12.94 2.48
C MET A 180 4.23 -11.83 1.47
N ARG A 181 3.68 -12.16 0.30
CA ARG A 181 3.31 -11.21 -0.75
C ARG A 181 2.21 -10.26 -0.28
N ALA A 182 1.15 -10.82 0.27
CA ALA A 182 0.01 -10.07 0.81
C ALA A 182 0.43 -9.12 1.94
N ALA A 183 1.19 -9.60 2.91
CA ALA A 183 1.67 -8.81 4.04
C ALA A 183 2.61 -7.67 3.61
N PHE A 184 3.43 -7.89 2.58
CA PHE A 184 4.29 -6.85 2.02
C PHE A 184 3.47 -5.71 1.42
N ASN A 185 2.46 -6.02 0.60
CA ASN A 185 1.57 -5.04 -0.02
C ASN A 185 0.66 -4.37 1.00
N PHE A 186 0.12 -5.12 1.96
CA PHE A 186 -0.64 -4.56 3.08
C PHE A 186 0.18 -3.50 3.84
N GLN A 187 1.41 -3.83 4.24
CA GLN A 187 2.24 -2.86 4.95
C GLN A 187 2.65 -1.68 4.05
N ALA A 188 2.85 -1.89 2.75
CA ALA A 188 3.17 -0.81 1.83
C ALA A 188 2.03 0.23 1.80
N ALA A 189 0.77 -0.23 1.74
CA ALA A 189 -0.41 0.62 1.82
C ALA A 189 -0.51 1.34 3.18
N GLN A 190 -0.32 0.62 4.28
CA GLN A 190 -0.32 1.21 5.63
C GLN A 190 0.77 2.30 5.82
N LYS A 191 1.85 2.22 5.06
CA LYS A 191 2.98 3.16 5.15
C LYS A 191 2.97 4.26 4.11
N ASP A 192 1.99 4.31 3.25
CA ASP A 192 1.79 5.40 2.29
C ASP A 192 0.38 5.97 2.43
N PRO A 193 0.13 6.83 3.43
CA PRO A 193 -1.20 7.41 3.64
C PRO A 193 -1.67 8.28 2.49
N GLY A 194 -0.76 8.72 1.59
CA GLY A 194 -1.07 9.46 0.36
C GLY A 194 -1.15 8.57 -0.89
N ALA A 195 -1.25 7.25 -0.75
CA ALA A 195 -1.22 6.30 -1.86
C ALA A 195 -2.24 6.61 -2.97
N TYR A 196 -3.44 7.08 -2.59
CA TYR A 196 -4.51 7.50 -3.51
C TYR A 196 -4.08 8.66 -4.43
N SER A 197 -3.25 9.58 -3.93
CA SER A 197 -2.72 10.73 -4.67
C SER A 197 -1.40 10.41 -5.39
N HIS A 198 -0.56 9.54 -4.83
CA HIS A 198 0.71 9.16 -5.44
C HIS A 198 0.51 8.32 -6.70
N ASN A 199 -0.31 7.26 -6.64
CA ASN A 199 -0.68 6.44 -7.80
C ASN A 199 -1.84 5.49 -7.45
N GLY A 200 -3.04 6.04 -7.25
CA GLY A 200 -4.21 5.26 -6.80
C GLY A 200 -4.53 4.06 -7.71
N LYS A 201 -4.40 4.23 -9.03
CA LYS A 201 -4.61 3.11 -9.96
C LYS A 201 -3.67 1.94 -9.71
N TYR A 202 -2.38 2.21 -9.55
CA TYR A 202 -1.38 1.19 -9.26
C TYR A 202 -1.67 0.49 -7.93
N VAL A 203 -2.00 1.26 -6.91
CA VAL A 203 -2.29 0.73 -5.57
C VAL A 203 -3.51 -0.20 -5.60
N ILE A 204 -4.61 0.21 -6.23
CA ILE A 204 -5.80 -0.64 -6.38
C ILE A 204 -5.48 -1.92 -7.15
N GLN A 205 -4.70 -1.85 -8.24
CA GLN A 205 -4.27 -3.03 -8.99
C GLN A 205 -3.51 -4.03 -8.11
N VAL A 206 -2.57 -3.53 -7.30
CA VAL A 206 -1.75 -4.37 -6.41
C VAL A 206 -2.57 -4.95 -5.26
N LEU A 207 -3.47 -4.17 -4.67
CA LEU A 207 -4.37 -4.64 -3.60
C LEU A 207 -5.34 -5.69 -4.14
N TYR A 208 -5.95 -5.43 -5.31
CA TYR A 208 -6.82 -6.40 -5.97
C TYR A 208 -6.12 -7.74 -6.19
N ASP A 209 -4.91 -7.72 -6.79
CA ASP A 209 -4.18 -8.95 -7.08
C ASP A 209 -3.71 -9.66 -5.80
N SER A 210 -3.45 -8.92 -4.72
CA SER A 210 -3.17 -9.50 -3.39
C SER A 210 -4.40 -10.21 -2.83
N LEU A 211 -5.57 -9.60 -2.91
CA LEU A 211 -6.85 -10.18 -2.52
C LEU A 211 -7.22 -11.40 -3.39
N ASP A 212 -7.04 -11.29 -4.72
CA ASP A 212 -7.27 -12.41 -5.66
C ASP A 212 -6.39 -13.61 -5.32
N SER A 213 -5.11 -13.39 -4.97
CA SER A 213 -4.17 -14.44 -4.58
C SER A 213 -4.59 -15.20 -3.31
N LEU A 214 -5.35 -14.55 -2.43
CA LEU A 214 -5.93 -15.14 -1.22
C LEU A 214 -7.39 -15.60 -1.40
N GLY A 215 -7.95 -15.47 -2.62
CA GLY A 215 -9.33 -15.85 -2.93
C GLY A 215 -10.39 -14.91 -2.37
N ALA A 216 -10.03 -13.64 -2.11
CA ALA A 216 -10.88 -12.67 -1.42
C ALA A 216 -11.30 -11.46 -2.30
N ALA A 217 -10.98 -11.42 -3.60
CA ALA A 217 -11.33 -10.30 -4.50
C ALA A 217 -12.78 -10.35 -5.04
N GLY A 218 -13.65 -11.16 -4.44
CA GLY A 218 -15.04 -11.32 -4.92
C GLY A 218 -15.84 -10.02 -4.83
N GLY A 219 -16.41 -9.59 -5.98
CA GLY A 219 -17.18 -8.34 -6.08
C GLY A 219 -16.36 -7.12 -6.46
N MET A 220 -15.06 -7.14 -6.27
CA MET A 220 -14.13 -6.03 -6.57
C MET A 220 -13.83 -5.91 -8.08
N THR A 221 -13.38 -4.74 -8.49
CA THR A 221 -13.00 -4.45 -9.88
C THR A 221 -11.54 -3.99 -9.96
N ARG A 222 -10.77 -4.60 -10.85
CA ARG A 222 -9.38 -4.21 -11.10
C ARG A 222 -9.33 -3.16 -12.23
N PRO A 223 -8.82 -1.93 -12.01
CA PRO A 223 -8.75 -0.89 -13.05
C PRO A 223 -7.65 -1.10 -14.09
#